data_81863b64e3ffc9c2c8f4082059c6a00c
#
_entry.id   81863b64e3ffc9c2c8f4082059c6a00c
#
_cell.length_a   1.000
_cell.length_b   1.000
_cell.length_c   1.000
_cell.angle_alpha   90.00
_cell.angle_beta   90.00
_cell.angle_gamma   90.00
#
_symmetry.space_group_name_H-M   'P 1'
#
loop_
_entity.id
_entity.type
_entity.pdbx_description
1 polymer ?
#
loop_
_entity_poly.entity_id
_entity_poly.type
_entity_poly.pdbx_seq_one_letter_code
_entity_poly.pdbx_strand_id
1 'polypeptide(L)'
;MATDPRTLRIPRDLLPEDGRFGSGPSRVRDAQVDALASHAGRALLGTSHRQAPVRALVGRLRSGVASLFALPADYEVALGVGGSTLFWDLAAYSLVEQRSAHAVFGEFSSKFARAARAPHLSEPLVVEAAPGSRAELDAAARSDEAASVDTWALVQNETSTGVAAPVRRPRLASGEPVPGLTIVDATSAAGCVAWDPLEADAYYFSPQKGIGADGGLWIAALSSAALERAERMEAARFIPGTLSLHKAILESRKDQTLNTPAIATLLLAAEQIDWLNASGGLPWAAARCAESSGLLYAWAESRPWASPFVEDPTIRSKSVVTIDLDAKIDAALLRDVLRANGIVDVDPYRSLKRNGIRVGTFPSVEPDDVSALIACVDWVVEKIAR
;
A
#
# COMPACT_ATOMS: atom_id res chain seq x y z
N MET A 1 -39.43 -11.08 22.51
CA MET A 1 -38.81 -11.02 21.18
C MET A 1 -37.36 -10.66 21.41
N ALA A 2 -36.39 -11.48 20.96
CA ALA A 2 -35.00 -11.11 21.04
C ALA A 2 -34.80 -9.86 20.18
N THR A 3 -34.23 -8.82 20.74
CA THR A 3 -33.92 -7.57 20.00
C THR A 3 -32.88 -7.89 18.92
N ASP A 4 -33.10 -7.45 17.69
CA ASP A 4 -32.10 -7.64 16.62
C ASP A 4 -30.76 -7.04 17.10
N PRO A 5 -29.69 -7.84 17.21
CA PRO A 5 -28.39 -7.35 17.71
C PRO A 5 -27.85 -6.15 16.95
N ARG A 6 -28.22 -5.98 15.66
CA ARG A 6 -27.84 -4.82 14.84
C ARG A 6 -28.45 -3.50 15.32
N THR A 7 -29.45 -3.57 16.24
CA THR A 7 -30.03 -2.38 16.89
C THR A 7 -29.24 -1.93 18.11
N LEU A 8 -28.20 -2.67 18.52
CA LEU A 8 -27.32 -2.29 19.62
C LEU A 8 -26.71 -0.91 19.37
N ARG A 9 -26.71 -0.08 20.41
CA ARG A 9 -26.07 1.24 20.37
C ARG A 9 -24.89 1.24 21.33
N ILE A 10 -23.71 1.41 20.77
CA ILE A 10 -22.48 1.55 21.55
C ILE A 10 -22.53 2.87 22.30
N PRO A 11 -22.16 2.91 23.60
CA PRO A 11 -22.05 4.16 24.35
C PRO A 11 -21.18 5.19 23.63
N ARG A 12 -21.63 6.45 23.61
CA ARG A 12 -20.96 7.52 22.83
C ARG A 12 -19.54 7.79 23.28
N ASP A 13 -19.27 7.61 24.55
CA ASP A 13 -17.95 7.78 25.17
C ASP A 13 -16.95 6.69 24.80
N LEU A 14 -17.40 5.58 24.20
CA LEU A 14 -16.54 4.54 23.65
C LEU A 14 -16.26 4.71 22.17
N LEU A 15 -17.05 5.51 21.44
CA LEU A 15 -16.91 5.65 20.00
C LEU A 15 -15.63 6.41 19.62
N PRO A 16 -14.94 5.97 18.55
CA PRO A 16 -13.85 6.77 17.96
C PRO A 16 -14.39 8.11 17.46
N GLU A 17 -13.50 9.12 17.40
CA GLU A 17 -13.82 10.40 16.78
C GLU A 17 -14.06 10.19 15.27
N ASP A 18 -13.23 9.34 14.64
CA ASP A 18 -13.43 8.92 13.25
C ASP A 18 -13.48 7.38 13.16
N GLY A 19 -14.60 6.86 12.69
CA GLY A 19 -14.85 5.41 12.59
C GLY A 19 -14.35 4.75 11.29
N ARG A 20 -13.52 5.40 10.47
CA ARG A 20 -13.01 4.88 9.19
C ARG A 20 -11.69 4.14 9.35
N PHE A 21 -11.72 2.81 9.33
CA PHE A 21 -10.55 1.94 9.52
C PHE A 21 -10.19 1.11 8.27
N GLY A 22 -10.56 1.59 7.09
CA GLY A 22 -10.38 0.87 5.84
C GLY A 22 -8.91 0.56 5.52
N SER A 23 -8.66 -0.69 5.10
CA SER A 23 -7.33 -1.12 4.65
C SER A 23 -7.03 -0.73 3.19
N GLY A 24 -7.81 0.20 2.65
CA GLY A 24 -7.68 0.79 1.31
C GLY A 24 -9.01 0.79 0.54
N PRO A 25 -9.56 2.00 0.28
CA PRO A 25 -9.04 3.32 0.66
C PRO A 25 -8.94 3.53 2.16
N SER A 26 -8.00 4.40 2.58
CA SER A 26 -7.87 4.83 3.96
C SER A 26 -8.61 6.15 4.21
N ARG A 27 -8.68 6.54 5.48
CA ARG A 27 -9.20 7.85 5.87
C ARG A 27 -8.46 8.98 5.14
N VAL A 28 -9.20 9.92 4.57
CA VAL A 28 -8.73 11.23 4.14
C VAL A 28 -8.95 12.19 5.31
N ARG A 29 -7.91 12.93 5.74
CA ARG A 29 -8.00 13.88 6.85
C ARG A 29 -8.81 15.11 6.46
N ASP A 30 -9.50 15.71 7.43
CA ASP A 30 -10.33 16.90 7.19
C ASP A 30 -9.52 18.06 6.60
N ALA A 31 -8.28 18.27 7.06
CA ALA A 31 -7.39 19.29 6.50
C ALA A 31 -7.12 19.14 5.00
N GLN A 32 -7.09 17.90 4.47
CA GLN A 32 -6.96 17.67 3.03
C GLN A 32 -8.26 18.06 2.28
N VAL A 33 -9.42 17.76 2.88
CA VAL A 33 -10.73 18.14 2.33
C VAL A 33 -10.89 19.65 2.35
N ASP A 34 -10.50 20.31 3.44
CA ASP A 34 -10.51 21.77 3.56
C ASP A 34 -9.60 22.44 2.53
N ALA A 35 -8.40 21.89 2.31
CA ALA A 35 -7.51 22.37 1.25
C ALA A 35 -8.16 22.26 -0.14
N LEU A 36 -8.82 21.15 -0.44
CA LEU A 36 -9.56 20.97 -1.70
C LEU A 36 -10.75 21.93 -1.81
N ALA A 37 -11.47 22.15 -0.72
CA ALA A 37 -12.62 23.07 -0.66
C ALA A 37 -12.21 24.56 -0.61
N SER A 38 -10.95 24.87 -0.43
CA SER A 38 -10.43 26.25 -0.42
C SER A 38 -10.60 26.93 -1.78
N HIS A 39 -10.45 28.27 -1.84
CA HIS A 39 -10.46 29.00 -3.10
C HIS A 39 -9.34 28.50 -4.05
N ALA A 40 -8.13 28.29 -3.52
CA ALA A 40 -6.99 27.79 -4.30
C ALA A 40 -7.22 26.37 -4.80
N GLY A 41 -7.75 25.46 -3.95
CA GLY A 41 -8.08 24.10 -4.33
C GLY A 41 -9.13 24.04 -5.43
N ARG A 42 -10.21 24.80 -5.28
CA ARG A 42 -11.27 24.90 -6.31
C ARG A 42 -10.76 25.44 -7.64
N ALA A 43 -9.81 26.37 -7.63
CA ALA A 43 -9.22 26.95 -8.86
C ALA A 43 -8.37 25.93 -9.64
N LEU A 44 -7.89 24.86 -9.00
CA LEU A 44 -7.17 23.77 -9.69
C LEU A 44 -8.13 22.85 -10.47
N LEU A 45 -9.34 22.64 -9.95
CA LEU A 45 -10.31 21.74 -10.57
C LEU A 45 -10.76 22.26 -11.93
N GLY A 46 -10.72 21.43 -12.95
CA GLY A 46 -11.04 21.82 -14.34
C GLY A 46 -9.91 22.57 -15.04
N THR A 47 -8.79 22.88 -14.36
CA THR A 47 -7.60 23.48 -14.99
C THR A 47 -6.82 22.42 -15.76
N SER A 48 -6.38 22.73 -16.98
CA SER A 48 -5.55 21.81 -17.76
C SER A 48 -4.30 21.41 -17.00
N HIS A 49 -3.98 20.12 -16.97
CA HIS A 49 -2.78 19.58 -16.32
C HIS A 49 -1.47 20.08 -16.94
N ARG A 50 -1.52 20.76 -18.09
CA ARG A 50 -0.36 21.40 -18.73
C ARG A 50 -0.14 22.84 -18.31
N GLN A 51 -1.07 23.42 -17.57
CA GLN A 51 -0.98 24.79 -17.04
C GLN A 51 -0.13 24.85 -15.76
N ALA A 52 0.50 26.01 -15.56
CA ALA A 52 1.44 26.22 -14.46
C ALA A 52 0.91 25.83 -13.06
N PRO A 53 -0.35 26.12 -12.66
CA PRO A 53 -0.83 25.74 -11.34
C PRO A 53 -0.86 24.22 -11.09
N VAL A 54 -1.27 23.44 -12.10
CA VAL A 54 -1.32 21.97 -11.97
C VAL A 54 0.09 21.37 -12.06
N ARG A 55 0.95 21.93 -12.92
CA ARG A 55 2.37 21.56 -12.96
C ARG A 55 3.05 21.81 -11.61
N ALA A 56 2.81 22.98 -10.99
CA ALA A 56 3.35 23.27 -9.67
C ALA A 56 2.89 22.26 -8.61
N LEU A 57 1.62 21.81 -8.67
CA LEU A 57 1.10 20.77 -7.79
C LEU A 57 1.80 19.41 -8.02
N VAL A 58 2.01 19.01 -9.28
CA VAL A 58 2.76 17.78 -9.61
C VAL A 58 4.20 17.87 -9.13
N GLY A 59 4.88 18.98 -9.35
CA GLY A 59 6.24 19.23 -8.87
C GLY A 59 6.33 19.16 -7.34
N ARG A 60 5.37 19.79 -6.64
CA ARG A 60 5.25 19.74 -5.17
C ARG A 60 5.11 18.27 -4.67
N LEU A 61 4.25 17.49 -5.30
CA LEU A 61 4.06 16.08 -4.93
C LEU A 61 5.34 15.27 -5.18
N ARG A 62 5.98 15.43 -6.34
CA ARG A 62 7.21 14.73 -6.69
C ARG A 62 8.35 15.03 -5.71
N SER A 63 8.60 16.31 -5.44
CA SER A 63 9.64 16.73 -4.49
C SER A 63 9.32 16.30 -3.06
N GLY A 64 8.05 16.35 -2.67
CA GLY A 64 7.58 15.89 -1.36
C GLY A 64 7.78 14.39 -1.15
N VAL A 65 7.51 13.56 -2.17
CA VAL A 65 7.75 12.10 -2.14
C VAL A 65 9.25 11.81 -2.07
N ALA A 66 10.07 12.52 -2.85
CA ALA A 66 11.53 12.37 -2.80
C ALA A 66 12.09 12.69 -1.41
N SER A 67 11.58 13.75 -0.78
CA SER A 67 11.92 14.13 0.59
C SER A 67 11.47 13.08 1.61
N LEU A 68 10.21 12.62 1.54
CA LEU A 68 9.63 11.65 2.47
C LEU A 68 10.44 10.35 2.51
N PHE A 69 10.89 9.89 1.36
CA PHE A 69 11.66 8.64 1.24
C PHE A 69 13.17 8.86 1.27
N ALA A 70 13.66 10.08 1.45
CA ALA A 70 15.07 10.43 1.41
C ALA A 70 15.78 9.83 0.18
N LEU A 71 15.17 9.99 -1.00
CA LEU A 71 15.66 9.37 -2.24
C LEU A 71 17.04 9.91 -2.62
N PRO A 72 17.97 9.05 -3.08
CA PRO A 72 19.23 9.49 -3.68
C PRO A 72 19.02 10.45 -4.86
N ALA A 73 20.03 11.26 -5.16
CA ALA A 73 19.93 12.31 -6.19
C ALA A 73 19.74 11.78 -7.62
N ASP A 74 20.08 10.53 -7.86
CA ASP A 74 19.92 9.83 -9.13
C ASP A 74 18.60 9.10 -9.28
N TYR A 75 17.71 9.18 -8.25
CA TYR A 75 16.35 8.67 -8.33
C TYR A 75 15.39 9.74 -8.86
N GLU A 76 14.41 9.29 -9.62
CA GLU A 76 13.34 10.16 -10.09
C GLU A 76 11.96 9.67 -9.60
N VAL A 77 11.09 10.61 -9.26
CA VAL A 77 9.69 10.30 -8.97
C VAL A 77 8.87 10.49 -10.25
N ALA A 78 8.26 9.42 -10.72
CA ALA A 78 7.30 9.44 -11.83
C ALA A 78 5.89 9.14 -11.30
N LEU A 79 4.88 9.66 -11.99
CA LEU A 79 3.48 9.39 -11.66
C LEU A 79 2.60 9.32 -12.91
N GLY A 80 1.49 8.63 -12.77
CA GLY A 80 0.50 8.49 -13.84
C GLY A 80 -0.87 8.09 -13.32
N VAL A 81 -1.81 8.00 -14.25
CA VAL A 81 -3.20 7.61 -13.95
C VAL A 81 -3.32 6.09 -13.80
N GLY A 82 -4.32 5.61 -13.03
CA GLY A 82 -4.74 4.20 -12.98
C GLY A 82 -4.56 3.51 -11.64
N GLY A 83 -3.47 3.70 -10.92
CA GLY A 83 -3.17 3.01 -9.65
C GLY A 83 -2.19 1.85 -9.79
N SER A 84 -1.83 1.19 -8.68
CA SER A 84 -0.78 0.15 -8.63
C SER A 84 -1.07 -1.06 -9.50
N THR A 85 -2.33 -1.43 -9.70
CA THR A 85 -2.69 -2.53 -10.62
C THR A 85 -2.24 -2.24 -12.05
N LEU A 86 -2.37 -0.98 -12.51
CA LEU A 86 -1.84 -0.59 -13.81
C LEU A 86 -0.31 -0.60 -13.82
N PHE A 87 0.33 -0.31 -12.68
CA PHE A 87 1.78 -0.34 -12.60
C PHE A 87 2.35 -1.76 -12.77
N TRP A 88 1.60 -2.82 -12.39
CA TRP A 88 2.02 -4.19 -12.69
C TRP A 88 2.16 -4.44 -14.19
N ASP A 89 1.20 -3.96 -14.99
CA ASP A 89 1.27 -4.05 -16.44
C ASP A 89 2.40 -3.17 -17.00
N LEU A 90 2.56 -1.94 -16.47
CA LEU A 90 3.68 -1.06 -16.80
C LEU A 90 5.03 -1.75 -16.54
N ALA A 91 5.18 -2.41 -15.40
CA ALA A 91 6.40 -3.13 -15.04
C ALA A 91 6.66 -4.29 -16.02
N ALA A 92 5.65 -5.07 -16.35
CA ALA A 92 5.76 -6.18 -17.29
C ALA A 92 6.19 -5.72 -18.69
N TYR A 93 5.73 -4.55 -19.15
CA TYR A 93 6.10 -4.02 -20.47
C TYR A 93 7.39 -3.22 -20.47
N SER A 94 7.70 -2.49 -19.40
CA SER A 94 8.77 -1.47 -19.39
C SER A 94 9.96 -1.81 -18.50
N LEU A 95 9.85 -2.74 -17.55
CA LEU A 95 10.92 -3.08 -16.60
C LEU A 95 11.38 -4.53 -16.71
N VAL A 96 10.48 -5.48 -16.96
CA VAL A 96 10.87 -6.88 -17.19
C VAL A 96 11.38 -7.02 -18.61
N GLU A 97 12.60 -7.52 -18.76
CA GLU A 97 13.23 -7.70 -20.07
C GLU A 97 12.83 -9.03 -20.70
N GLN A 98 13.01 -10.13 -19.99
CA GLN A 98 12.64 -11.48 -20.43
C GLN A 98 11.89 -12.27 -19.35
N ARG A 99 12.37 -12.29 -18.11
CA ARG A 99 11.79 -13.11 -17.04
C ARG A 99 11.91 -12.43 -15.68
N SER A 100 10.81 -12.43 -14.93
CA SER A 100 10.78 -11.96 -13.55
C SER A 100 10.69 -13.11 -12.54
N ALA A 101 11.10 -12.84 -11.29
CA ALA A 101 10.85 -13.70 -10.14
C ALA A 101 9.94 -12.97 -9.13
N HIS A 102 9.00 -13.69 -8.54
CA HIS A 102 8.00 -13.13 -7.63
C HIS A 102 7.90 -13.90 -6.31
N ALA A 103 7.91 -13.17 -5.19
CA ALA A 103 7.51 -13.69 -3.89
C ALA A 103 5.97 -13.57 -3.74
N VAL A 104 5.28 -14.69 -3.57
CA VAL A 104 3.81 -14.77 -3.48
C VAL A 104 3.39 -15.31 -2.12
N PHE A 105 2.64 -14.51 -1.35
CA PHE A 105 2.17 -14.86 -0.01
C PHE A 105 0.79 -14.26 0.33
N GLY A 106 0.01 -13.94 -0.72
CA GLY A 106 -1.35 -13.47 -0.61
C GLY A 106 -1.94 -13.06 -1.96
N GLU A 107 -3.06 -12.38 -1.92
CA GLU A 107 -3.85 -12.04 -3.11
C GLU A 107 -3.14 -11.05 -4.03
N PHE A 108 -2.51 -9.99 -3.46
CA PHE A 108 -1.92 -8.93 -4.28
C PHE A 108 -0.59 -9.36 -4.88
N SER A 109 0.24 -10.06 -4.14
CA SER A 109 1.47 -10.67 -4.65
C SER A 109 1.18 -11.71 -5.76
N SER A 110 0.11 -12.52 -5.62
CA SER A 110 -0.33 -13.44 -6.67
C SER A 110 -0.81 -12.70 -7.93
N LYS A 111 -1.54 -11.59 -7.78
CA LYS A 111 -1.98 -10.78 -8.93
C LYS A 111 -0.80 -10.14 -9.65
N PHE A 112 0.18 -9.65 -8.91
CA PHE A 112 1.39 -9.08 -9.49
C PHE A 112 2.16 -10.13 -10.30
N ALA A 113 2.36 -11.33 -9.75
CA ALA A 113 2.99 -12.43 -10.50
C ALA A 113 2.21 -12.82 -11.77
N ARG A 114 0.86 -12.77 -11.72
CA ARG A 114 0.02 -13.02 -12.90
C ARG A 114 0.15 -11.97 -13.98
N ALA A 115 0.29 -10.69 -13.63
CA ALA A 115 0.51 -9.61 -14.59
C ALA A 115 1.83 -9.79 -15.37
N ALA A 116 2.83 -10.43 -14.77
CA ALA A 116 4.09 -10.74 -15.42
C ALA A 116 4.01 -11.90 -16.46
N ARG A 117 2.86 -12.56 -16.60
CA ARG A 117 2.60 -13.55 -17.67
C ARG A 117 2.18 -12.87 -18.99
N ALA A 118 2.83 -11.78 -19.33
CA ALA A 118 2.59 -11.08 -20.59
C ALA A 118 3.11 -11.91 -21.78
N PRO A 119 2.44 -11.84 -22.96
CA PRO A 119 2.77 -12.71 -24.11
C PRO A 119 4.20 -12.59 -24.64
N HIS A 120 4.91 -11.52 -24.32
CA HIS A 120 6.29 -11.24 -24.75
C HIS A 120 7.33 -11.63 -23.69
N LEU A 121 6.91 -12.18 -22.54
CA LEU A 121 7.77 -12.60 -21.44
C LEU A 121 7.78 -14.12 -21.28
N SER A 122 8.86 -14.62 -20.73
CA SER A 122 8.92 -16.00 -20.23
C SER A 122 8.09 -16.17 -18.95
N GLU A 123 7.63 -17.37 -18.68
CA GLU A 123 6.88 -17.68 -17.44
C GLU A 123 7.69 -17.22 -16.21
N PRO A 124 7.11 -16.42 -15.31
CA PRO A 124 7.81 -15.94 -14.15
C PRO A 124 8.21 -17.06 -13.19
N LEU A 125 9.34 -16.90 -12.52
CA LEU A 125 9.72 -17.76 -11.41
C LEU A 125 8.91 -17.32 -10.17
N VAL A 126 8.13 -18.24 -9.60
CA VAL A 126 7.25 -17.91 -8.46
C VAL A 126 7.67 -18.72 -7.23
N VAL A 127 7.93 -18.03 -6.13
CA VAL A 127 8.14 -18.61 -4.81
C VAL A 127 6.91 -18.34 -3.97
N GLU A 128 6.19 -19.38 -3.57
CA GLU A 128 4.94 -19.26 -2.83
C GLU A 128 5.09 -19.63 -1.36
N ALA A 129 4.39 -18.92 -0.49
CA ALA A 129 4.17 -19.27 0.90
C ALA A 129 2.67 -19.29 1.23
N ALA A 130 2.30 -20.04 2.26
CA ALA A 130 0.93 -20.10 2.74
C ALA A 130 0.45 -18.74 3.23
N PRO A 131 -0.87 -18.43 3.13
CA PRO A 131 -1.43 -17.21 3.72
C PRO A 131 -1.08 -17.08 5.21
N GLY A 132 -0.57 -15.93 5.61
CA GLY A 132 -0.08 -15.69 6.98
C GLY A 132 1.42 -15.99 7.16
N SER A 133 2.07 -16.59 6.16
CA SER A 133 3.52 -16.78 6.10
C SER A 133 4.14 -15.87 5.03
N ARG A 134 5.47 -15.72 5.02
CA ARG A 134 6.22 -14.88 4.07
C ARG A 134 7.02 -15.72 3.09
N ALA A 135 6.92 -15.42 1.79
CA ALA A 135 7.81 -15.94 0.77
C ALA A 135 9.03 -15.03 0.63
N GLU A 136 10.20 -15.63 0.40
CA GLU A 136 11.48 -14.93 0.19
C GLU A 136 12.16 -15.43 -1.08
N LEU A 137 12.79 -14.50 -1.84
CA LEU A 137 13.43 -14.81 -3.11
C LEU A 137 14.89 -15.25 -2.98
N ASP A 138 15.49 -15.23 -1.79
CA ASP A 138 16.91 -15.60 -1.61
C ASP A 138 17.21 -17.04 -2.03
N ALA A 139 16.29 -17.99 -1.80
CA ALA A 139 16.46 -19.37 -2.24
C ALA A 139 16.43 -19.49 -3.78
N ALA A 140 15.51 -18.78 -4.43
CA ALA A 140 15.44 -18.69 -5.89
C ALA A 140 16.67 -17.99 -6.49
N ALA A 141 17.16 -16.95 -5.84
CA ALA A 141 18.39 -16.22 -6.24
C ALA A 141 19.66 -17.08 -6.21
N ARG A 142 19.62 -18.17 -5.44
CA ARG A 142 20.73 -19.14 -5.34
C ARG A 142 20.54 -20.39 -6.21
N SER A 143 19.45 -20.49 -6.94
CA SER A 143 19.18 -21.60 -7.84
C SER A 143 19.76 -21.36 -9.24
N ASP A 144 19.87 -22.42 -10.03
CA ASP A 144 20.31 -22.35 -11.43
C ASP A 144 19.38 -21.50 -12.30
N GLU A 145 18.11 -21.37 -11.92
CA GLU A 145 17.13 -20.56 -12.63
C GLU A 145 17.38 -19.06 -12.48
N ALA A 146 18.11 -18.63 -11.45
CA ALA A 146 18.42 -17.22 -11.19
C ALA A 146 19.10 -16.54 -12.39
N ALA A 147 19.93 -17.27 -13.13
CA ALA A 147 20.63 -16.74 -14.31
C ALA A 147 19.70 -16.28 -15.45
N SER A 148 18.45 -16.75 -15.46
CA SER A 148 17.42 -16.35 -16.45
C SER A 148 16.54 -15.20 -15.98
N VAL A 149 16.69 -14.74 -14.73
CA VAL A 149 15.86 -13.69 -14.13
C VAL A 149 16.56 -12.34 -14.24
N ASP A 150 15.86 -11.38 -14.82
CA ASP A 150 16.35 -10.00 -14.98
C ASP A 150 15.60 -9.00 -14.08
N THR A 151 14.54 -9.43 -13.41
CA THR A 151 13.69 -8.58 -12.56
C THR A 151 13.15 -9.36 -11.37
N TRP A 152 13.40 -8.85 -10.16
CA TRP A 152 13.01 -9.43 -8.88
C TRP A 152 11.88 -8.61 -8.25
N ALA A 153 10.70 -9.20 -8.13
CA ALA A 153 9.48 -8.52 -7.74
C ALA A 153 9.09 -8.88 -6.31
N LEU A 154 9.04 -7.87 -5.46
CA LEU A 154 8.69 -7.95 -4.04
C LEU A 154 7.37 -7.26 -3.75
N VAL A 155 6.68 -7.69 -2.70
CA VAL A 155 5.55 -6.96 -2.09
C VAL A 155 5.93 -6.65 -0.65
N GLN A 156 6.05 -5.37 -0.31
CA GLN A 156 6.50 -4.97 1.03
C GLN A 156 5.43 -5.23 2.11
N ASN A 157 4.16 -5.14 1.75
CA ASN A 157 3.04 -5.43 2.64
C ASN A 157 1.88 -6.06 1.89
N GLU A 158 1.50 -7.27 2.26
CA GLU A 158 0.37 -7.99 1.67
C GLU A 158 -0.93 -7.59 2.38
N THR A 159 -1.69 -6.71 1.77
CA THR A 159 -2.91 -6.13 2.35
C THR A 159 -3.99 -7.18 2.66
N SER A 160 -4.00 -8.30 1.93
CA SER A 160 -5.02 -9.33 2.11
C SER A 160 -4.84 -10.11 3.41
N THR A 161 -3.60 -10.30 3.85
CA THR A 161 -3.24 -11.14 5.00
C THR A 161 -2.68 -10.37 6.18
N GLY A 162 -2.10 -9.19 5.96
CA GLY A 162 -1.36 -8.45 6.99
C GLY A 162 0.06 -9.00 7.21
N VAL A 163 0.66 -9.64 6.20
CA VAL A 163 2.06 -10.05 6.22
C VAL A 163 2.94 -8.94 5.66
N ALA A 164 4.01 -8.59 6.37
CA ALA A 164 5.03 -7.65 5.93
C ALA A 164 6.30 -8.38 5.47
N ALA A 165 6.96 -7.82 4.46
CA ALA A 165 8.26 -8.25 3.99
C ALA A 165 9.23 -7.06 3.97
N PRO A 166 10.52 -7.25 4.30
CA PRO A 166 11.51 -6.19 4.16
C PRO A 166 11.74 -5.87 2.68
N VAL A 167 12.02 -4.60 2.39
CA VAL A 167 12.58 -4.21 1.09
C VAL A 167 14.07 -4.53 1.13
N ARG A 168 14.45 -5.60 0.45
CA ARG A 168 15.84 -6.06 0.37
C ARG A 168 16.07 -6.77 -0.96
N ARG A 169 17.12 -6.39 -1.69
CA ARG A 169 17.55 -7.11 -2.89
C ARG A 169 17.85 -8.56 -2.55
N PRO A 170 17.34 -9.53 -3.29
CA PRO A 170 17.73 -10.93 -3.13
C PRO A 170 19.24 -11.08 -3.35
N ARG A 171 19.85 -12.09 -2.70
CA ARG A 171 21.30 -12.27 -2.76
C ARG A 171 21.69 -13.63 -3.29
N LEU A 172 22.71 -13.62 -4.14
CA LEU A 172 23.38 -14.82 -4.63
C LEU A 172 24.03 -15.61 -3.48
N ALA A 173 24.48 -16.84 -3.77
CA ALA A 173 25.23 -17.66 -2.81
C ALA A 173 26.53 -16.98 -2.35
N SER A 174 27.13 -16.10 -3.18
CA SER A 174 28.30 -15.29 -2.84
C SER A 174 28.01 -14.19 -1.79
N GLY A 175 26.74 -13.89 -1.52
CA GLY A 175 26.31 -12.74 -0.70
C GLY A 175 26.11 -11.44 -1.49
N GLU A 176 26.55 -11.39 -2.74
CA GLU A 176 26.34 -10.25 -3.63
C GLU A 176 24.85 -10.10 -4.02
N PRO A 177 24.37 -8.86 -4.26
CA PRO A 177 23.03 -8.66 -4.81
C PRO A 177 22.86 -9.37 -6.15
N VAL A 178 21.65 -9.86 -6.42
CA VAL A 178 21.32 -10.41 -7.74
C VAL A 178 21.48 -9.38 -8.85
N PRO A 179 21.86 -9.80 -10.06
CA PRO A 179 21.79 -8.91 -11.22
C PRO A 179 20.34 -8.60 -11.58
N GLY A 180 20.16 -7.51 -12.32
CA GLY A 180 18.85 -7.05 -12.76
C GLY A 180 18.18 -6.07 -11.79
N LEU A 181 16.89 -5.80 -12.01
CA LEU A 181 16.14 -4.83 -11.22
C LEU A 181 15.42 -5.48 -10.04
N THR A 182 15.35 -4.76 -8.93
CA THR A 182 14.44 -5.08 -7.81
C THR A 182 13.28 -4.09 -7.84
N ILE A 183 12.06 -4.61 -8.06
CA ILE A 183 10.83 -3.82 -8.06
C ILE A 183 9.94 -4.18 -6.89
N VAL A 184 9.36 -3.17 -6.25
CA VAL A 184 8.64 -3.33 -4.98
C VAL A 184 7.25 -2.74 -5.08
N ASP A 185 6.24 -3.59 -4.94
CA ASP A 185 4.89 -3.14 -4.64
C ASP A 185 4.81 -2.70 -3.18
N ALA A 186 4.76 -1.40 -2.98
CA ALA A 186 4.65 -0.78 -1.67
C ALA A 186 3.27 -0.20 -1.40
N THR A 187 2.26 -0.61 -2.14
CA THR A 187 0.93 0.02 -2.15
C THR A 187 0.35 0.21 -0.75
N SER A 188 0.52 -0.74 0.15
CA SER A 188 0.03 -0.60 1.53
C SER A 188 1.14 -0.41 2.58
N ALA A 189 2.37 -0.16 2.14
CA ALA A 189 3.52 0.10 3.00
C ALA A 189 4.08 1.53 2.85
N ALA A 190 3.95 2.12 1.66
CA ALA A 190 4.43 3.48 1.38
C ALA A 190 3.85 4.50 2.37
N GLY A 191 4.72 5.27 3.00
CA GLY A 191 4.34 6.22 4.06
C GLY A 191 4.04 5.59 5.42
N CYS A 192 4.20 4.26 5.59
CA CYS A 192 3.87 3.53 6.82
C CYS A 192 5.04 2.74 7.40
N VAL A 193 5.97 2.34 6.55
CA VAL A 193 7.08 1.46 6.91
C VAL A 193 8.37 2.01 6.33
N ALA A 194 9.42 2.10 7.14
CA ALA A 194 10.73 2.51 6.68
C ALA A 194 11.33 1.48 5.72
N TRP A 195 12.11 1.95 4.75
CA TRP A 195 12.83 1.14 3.78
C TRP A 195 14.09 1.87 3.33
N ASP A 196 15.05 1.14 2.77
CA ASP A 196 16.27 1.71 2.22
C ASP A 196 16.10 1.86 0.69
N PRO A 197 16.17 3.09 0.13
CA PRO A 197 16.06 3.31 -1.31
C PRO A 197 17.10 2.54 -2.15
N LEU A 198 18.26 2.26 -1.62
CA LEU A 198 19.30 1.51 -2.32
C LEU A 198 18.94 0.03 -2.56
N GLU A 199 17.95 -0.49 -1.87
CA GLU A 199 17.49 -1.88 -1.99
C GLU A 199 16.37 -2.08 -3.04
N ALA A 200 15.95 -1.02 -3.75
CA ALA A 200 14.92 -1.13 -4.79
C ALA A 200 15.22 -0.22 -5.99
N ASP A 201 15.00 -0.71 -7.22
CA ASP A 201 15.12 0.09 -8.45
C ASP A 201 13.82 0.76 -8.84
N ALA A 202 12.68 0.13 -8.52
CA ALA A 202 11.37 0.72 -8.66
C ALA A 202 10.55 0.44 -7.41
N TYR A 203 10.23 1.48 -6.64
CA TYR A 203 9.36 1.43 -5.48
C TYR A 203 8.08 2.19 -5.81
N TYR A 204 6.97 1.47 -5.96
CA TYR A 204 5.72 2.08 -6.43
C TYR A 204 4.55 1.82 -5.48
N PHE A 205 3.59 2.74 -5.53
CA PHE A 205 2.39 2.71 -4.71
C PHE A 205 1.25 3.51 -5.32
N SER A 206 0.09 3.38 -4.74
CA SER A 206 -1.10 4.20 -4.99
C SER A 206 -1.46 5.00 -3.75
N PRO A 207 -1.93 6.27 -3.87
CA PRO A 207 -2.02 7.16 -2.73
C PRO A 207 -3.19 6.90 -1.78
N GLN A 208 -4.16 6.04 -2.13
CA GLN A 208 -5.36 5.77 -1.32
C GLN A 208 -5.12 4.94 -0.06
N LYS A 209 -3.88 4.64 0.33
CA LYS A 209 -3.52 3.87 1.52
C LYS A 209 -2.70 4.71 2.49
N GLY A 210 -1.42 4.45 2.71
CA GLY A 210 -0.59 5.20 3.66
C GLY A 210 -0.51 6.69 3.41
N ILE A 211 -0.66 7.11 2.14
CA ILE A 211 -0.72 8.54 1.78
C ILE A 211 -2.10 9.15 2.02
N GLY A 212 -3.12 8.36 2.38
CA GLY A 212 -4.41 8.88 2.82
C GLY A 212 -5.08 9.85 1.83
N ALA A 213 -4.87 9.65 0.53
CA ALA A 213 -5.59 10.36 -0.52
C ALA A 213 -6.57 9.40 -1.22
N ASP A 214 -7.29 9.87 -2.23
CA ASP A 214 -8.15 8.99 -3.00
C ASP A 214 -7.36 8.23 -4.08
N GLY A 215 -8.00 7.23 -4.72
CA GLY A 215 -7.38 6.41 -5.77
C GLY A 215 -7.23 7.12 -7.11
N GLY A 216 -6.75 6.36 -8.11
CA GLY A 216 -6.70 6.82 -9.51
C GLY A 216 -5.32 7.29 -9.98
N LEU A 217 -4.29 7.18 -9.14
CA LEU A 217 -2.89 7.46 -9.47
C LEU A 217 -1.99 6.30 -9.06
N TRP A 218 -0.90 6.13 -9.80
CA TRP A 218 0.29 5.44 -9.32
C TRP A 218 1.44 6.44 -9.19
N ILE A 219 2.33 6.21 -8.24
CA ILE A 219 3.53 7.00 -7.98
C ILE A 219 4.67 6.00 -7.82
N ALA A 220 5.81 6.28 -8.45
CA ALA A 220 6.98 5.41 -8.40
C ALA A 220 8.26 6.21 -8.19
N ALA A 221 9.10 5.75 -7.25
CA ALA A 221 10.49 6.15 -7.12
C ALA A 221 11.33 5.19 -7.96
N LEU A 222 12.12 5.70 -8.90
CA LEU A 222 12.86 4.95 -9.91
C LEU A 222 14.35 5.27 -9.83
N SER A 223 15.20 4.25 -9.70
CA SER A 223 16.66 4.39 -9.78
C SER A 223 17.11 4.69 -11.21
N SER A 224 18.34 5.14 -11.37
CA SER A 224 18.98 5.30 -12.69
C SER A 224 18.88 4.02 -13.53
N ALA A 225 19.10 2.85 -12.92
CA ALA A 225 18.98 1.56 -13.61
C ALA A 225 17.57 1.28 -14.13
N ALA A 226 16.53 1.63 -13.35
CA ALA A 226 15.13 1.49 -13.79
C ALA A 226 14.78 2.48 -14.92
N LEU A 227 15.30 3.72 -14.85
CA LEU A 227 15.12 4.73 -15.90
C LEU A 227 15.73 4.27 -17.22
N GLU A 228 16.98 3.80 -17.19
CA GLU A 228 17.68 3.26 -18.36
C GLU A 228 16.98 2.01 -18.92
N ARG A 229 16.48 1.12 -18.05
CA ARG A 229 15.72 -0.06 -18.47
C ARG A 229 14.45 0.35 -19.20
N ALA A 230 13.67 1.31 -18.67
CA ALA A 230 12.45 1.80 -19.30
C ALA A 230 12.71 2.39 -20.70
N GLU A 231 13.79 3.15 -20.87
CA GLU A 231 14.21 3.70 -22.15
C GLU A 231 14.61 2.60 -23.15
N ARG A 232 15.41 1.61 -22.72
CA ARG A 232 15.81 0.48 -23.58
C ARG A 232 14.61 -0.33 -24.04
N MET A 233 13.64 -0.60 -23.13
CA MET A 233 12.46 -1.39 -23.49
C MET A 233 11.54 -0.63 -24.45
N GLU A 234 11.40 0.69 -24.32
CA GLU A 234 10.64 1.52 -25.28
C GLU A 234 11.24 1.43 -26.70
N ALA A 235 12.56 1.32 -26.81
CA ALA A 235 13.25 1.18 -28.11
C ALA A 235 13.22 -0.29 -28.63
N ALA A 236 13.19 -1.27 -27.74
CA ALA A 236 13.38 -2.68 -28.10
C ALA A 236 12.08 -3.41 -28.47
N ARG A 237 10.92 -2.95 -28.02
CA ARG A 237 9.63 -3.64 -28.23
C ARG A 237 8.47 -2.67 -28.39
N PHE A 238 7.39 -3.16 -28.97
CA PHE A 238 6.12 -2.42 -28.94
C PHE A 238 5.56 -2.35 -27.53
N ILE A 239 5.34 -1.14 -27.03
CA ILE A 239 4.67 -0.88 -25.75
C ILE A 239 3.44 -0.01 -26.02
N PRO A 240 2.24 -0.45 -25.61
CA PRO A 240 1.05 0.40 -25.67
C PRO A 240 1.32 1.74 -24.98
N GLY A 241 0.91 2.86 -25.58
CA GLY A 241 1.29 4.19 -25.08
C GLY A 241 0.97 4.46 -23.61
N THR A 242 -0.14 3.92 -23.11
CA THR A 242 -0.55 4.05 -21.71
C THR A 242 0.26 3.16 -20.75
N LEU A 243 0.97 2.16 -21.26
CA LEU A 243 1.84 1.25 -20.51
C LEU A 243 3.34 1.59 -20.68
N SER A 244 3.65 2.70 -21.35
CA SER A 244 5.03 3.15 -21.51
C SER A 244 5.48 3.94 -20.27
N LEU A 245 6.30 3.30 -19.43
CA LEU A 245 6.91 3.96 -18.29
C LEU A 245 7.88 5.07 -18.75
N HIS A 246 8.61 4.85 -19.84
CA HIS A 246 9.50 5.87 -20.41
C HIS A 246 8.76 7.16 -20.75
N LYS A 247 7.60 7.08 -21.44
CA LYS A 247 6.78 8.27 -21.74
C LYS A 247 6.25 8.94 -20.46
N ALA A 248 5.84 8.17 -19.46
CA ALA A 248 5.41 8.71 -18.18
C ALA A 248 6.54 9.43 -17.45
N ILE A 249 7.77 8.91 -17.49
CA ILE A 249 8.98 9.56 -16.96
C ILE A 249 9.23 10.89 -17.67
N LEU A 250 9.21 10.91 -19.00
CA LEU A 250 9.43 12.14 -19.78
C LEU A 250 8.40 13.24 -19.46
N GLU A 251 7.15 12.88 -19.25
CA GLU A 251 6.13 13.85 -18.82
C GLU A 251 6.32 14.27 -17.36
N SER A 252 6.67 13.34 -16.46
CA SER A 252 6.94 13.65 -15.05
C SER A 252 8.13 14.63 -14.90
N ARG A 253 9.17 14.54 -15.73
CA ARG A 253 10.28 15.50 -15.76
C ARG A 253 9.85 16.93 -16.10
N LYS A 254 8.69 17.10 -16.75
CA LYS A 254 8.06 18.40 -17.05
C LYS A 254 7.04 18.80 -15.99
N ASP A 255 6.95 18.07 -14.87
CA ASP A 255 5.89 18.18 -13.87
C ASP A 255 4.48 18.00 -14.46
N GLN A 256 4.34 16.99 -15.30
CA GLN A 256 3.09 16.63 -15.97
C GLN A 256 2.84 15.13 -15.86
N THR A 257 1.65 14.71 -16.24
CA THR A 257 1.31 13.31 -16.46
C THR A 257 1.02 13.06 -17.94
N LEU A 258 1.21 11.82 -18.40
CA LEU A 258 0.95 11.46 -19.80
C LEU A 258 -0.50 11.77 -20.22
N ASN A 259 -1.45 11.46 -19.34
CA ASN A 259 -2.88 11.73 -19.49
C ASN A 259 -3.35 12.66 -18.37
N THR A 260 -4.50 13.31 -18.53
CA THR A 260 -5.09 14.17 -17.50
C THR A 260 -5.29 13.38 -16.20
N PRO A 261 -4.65 13.78 -15.10
CA PRO A 261 -4.75 13.07 -13.83
C PRO A 261 -6.01 13.46 -13.06
N ALA A 262 -6.33 12.68 -12.03
CA ALA A 262 -7.30 13.06 -11.00
C ALA A 262 -6.71 14.21 -10.16
N ILE A 263 -7.00 15.46 -10.50
CA ILE A 263 -6.40 16.65 -9.87
C ILE A 263 -6.76 16.73 -8.38
N ALA A 264 -7.99 16.36 -8.02
CA ALA A 264 -8.40 16.27 -6.62
C ALA A 264 -7.49 15.32 -5.83
N THR A 265 -7.25 14.12 -6.36
CA THR A 265 -6.34 13.14 -5.74
C THR A 265 -4.90 13.66 -5.65
N LEU A 266 -4.41 14.37 -6.69
CA LEU A 266 -3.08 15.01 -6.64
C LEU A 266 -2.98 15.99 -5.48
N LEU A 267 -4.01 16.84 -5.28
CA LEU A 267 -4.01 17.81 -4.19
C LEU A 267 -4.07 17.13 -2.82
N LEU A 268 -5.00 16.17 -2.66
CA LEU A 268 -5.09 15.39 -1.40
C LEU A 268 -3.76 14.69 -1.08
N ALA A 269 -3.10 14.10 -2.08
CA ALA A 269 -1.82 13.42 -1.90
C ALA A 269 -0.70 14.42 -1.52
N ALA A 270 -0.64 15.59 -2.16
CA ALA A 270 0.36 16.60 -1.85
C ALA A 270 0.19 17.14 -0.42
N GLU A 271 -1.04 17.44 0.00
CA GLU A 271 -1.35 17.88 1.37
C GLU A 271 -0.95 16.83 2.43
N GLN A 272 -1.16 15.55 2.13
CA GLN A 272 -0.78 14.48 3.04
C GLN A 272 0.75 14.31 3.09
N ILE A 273 1.42 14.33 1.96
CA ILE A 273 2.89 14.22 1.90
C ILE A 273 3.56 15.38 2.66
N ASP A 274 3.05 16.60 2.50
CA ASP A 274 3.58 17.74 3.24
C ASP A 274 3.36 17.60 4.75
N TRP A 275 2.17 17.12 5.16
CA TRP A 275 1.91 16.86 6.56
C TRP A 275 2.84 15.78 7.12
N LEU A 276 3.07 14.67 6.40
CA LEU A 276 4.00 13.63 6.81
C LEU A 276 5.43 14.19 6.97
N ASN A 277 5.90 14.96 5.99
CA ASN A 277 7.22 15.58 6.04
C ASN A 277 7.34 16.58 7.20
N ALA A 278 6.35 17.43 7.42
CA ALA A 278 6.32 18.39 8.51
C ALA A 278 6.23 17.74 9.90
N SER A 279 5.63 16.57 10.00
CA SER A 279 5.49 15.82 11.26
C SER A 279 6.74 15.03 11.67
N GLY A 280 7.77 14.97 10.81
CA GLY A 280 9.01 14.24 11.08
C GLY A 280 9.30 13.15 10.03
N GLY A 281 8.63 13.18 8.90
CA GLY A 281 8.87 12.31 7.76
C GLY A 281 8.50 10.84 7.97
N LEU A 282 9.11 9.98 7.17
CA LEU A 282 8.84 8.53 7.23
C LEU A 282 9.11 7.89 8.60
N PRO A 283 10.16 8.29 9.37
CA PRO A 283 10.37 7.74 10.71
C PRO A 283 9.19 7.99 11.65
N TRP A 284 8.63 9.21 11.66
CA TRP A 284 7.47 9.54 12.46
C TRP A 284 6.23 8.73 12.01
N ALA A 285 5.97 8.68 10.71
CA ALA A 285 4.83 7.94 10.16
C ALA A 285 4.92 6.43 10.48
N ALA A 286 6.11 5.85 10.37
CA ALA A 286 6.35 4.44 10.71
C ALA A 286 6.16 4.16 12.21
N ALA A 287 6.62 5.06 13.09
CA ALA A 287 6.42 4.93 14.53
C ALA A 287 4.93 4.98 14.89
N ARG A 288 4.16 5.90 14.28
CA ARG A 288 2.72 6.03 14.47
C ARG A 288 1.95 4.78 14.00
N CYS A 289 2.29 4.23 12.84
CA CYS A 289 1.71 2.96 12.37
C CYS A 289 2.07 1.79 13.30
N ALA A 290 3.30 1.76 13.81
CA ALA A 290 3.74 0.74 14.76
C ALA A 290 3.00 0.82 16.09
N GLU A 291 2.74 2.02 16.60
CA GLU A 291 1.92 2.26 17.80
C GLU A 291 0.50 1.72 17.60
N SER A 292 -0.21 2.18 16.57
CA SER A 292 -1.58 1.77 16.27
C SER A 292 -1.72 0.26 16.05
N SER A 293 -0.82 -0.34 15.27
CA SER A 293 -0.82 -1.80 15.06
C SER A 293 -0.46 -2.57 16.32
N GLY A 294 0.46 -2.06 17.14
CA GLY A 294 0.87 -2.63 18.42
C GLY A 294 -0.29 -2.74 19.40
N LEU A 295 -1.14 -1.70 19.50
CA LEU A 295 -2.36 -1.71 20.31
C LEU A 295 -3.28 -2.88 19.92
N LEU A 296 -3.53 -3.07 18.63
CA LEU A 296 -4.39 -4.14 18.12
C LEU A 296 -3.80 -5.54 18.34
N TYR A 297 -2.50 -5.74 18.11
CA TYR A 297 -1.86 -7.03 18.35
C TYR A 297 -1.83 -7.39 19.84
N ALA A 298 -1.45 -6.46 20.71
CA ALA A 298 -1.44 -6.65 22.14
C ALA A 298 -2.84 -6.97 22.69
N TRP A 299 -3.87 -6.25 22.19
CA TRP A 299 -5.24 -6.53 22.52
C TRP A 299 -5.67 -7.93 22.10
N ALA A 300 -5.43 -8.32 20.84
CA ALA A 300 -5.82 -9.63 20.33
C ALA A 300 -5.16 -10.77 21.13
N GLU A 301 -3.87 -10.64 21.44
CA GLU A 301 -3.13 -11.63 22.26
C GLU A 301 -3.59 -11.70 23.73
N SER A 302 -4.22 -10.65 24.22
CA SER A 302 -4.76 -10.61 25.60
C SER A 302 -6.19 -11.19 25.72
N ARG A 303 -6.84 -11.53 24.62
CA ARG A 303 -8.21 -12.04 24.60
C ARG A 303 -8.23 -13.53 24.27
N PRO A 304 -8.91 -14.39 25.05
CA PRO A 304 -8.99 -15.83 24.78
C PRO A 304 -9.77 -16.18 23.50
N TRP A 305 -10.47 -15.21 22.92
CA TRP A 305 -11.33 -15.36 21.76
C TRP A 305 -10.82 -14.61 20.52
N ALA A 306 -9.67 -13.99 20.58
CA ALA A 306 -9.05 -13.29 19.44
C ALA A 306 -7.60 -13.72 19.30
N SER A 307 -7.10 -13.72 18.05
CA SER A 307 -5.69 -13.98 17.76
C SER A 307 -5.24 -13.23 16.51
N PRO A 308 -4.01 -12.75 16.44
CA PRO A 308 -3.44 -12.28 15.19
C PRO A 308 -3.44 -13.39 14.14
N PHE A 309 -3.94 -13.10 12.93
CA PHE A 309 -3.90 -14.06 11.82
C PHE A 309 -2.47 -14.43 11.43
N VAL A 310 -1.56 -13.47 11.48
CA VAL A 310 -0.13 -13.69 11.26
C VAL A 310 0.49 -14.08 12.61
N GLU A 311 0.79 -15.36 12.76
CA GLU A 311 1.28 -15.92 14.04
C GLU A 311 2.66 -15.39 14.40
N ASP A 312 3.61 -15.39 13.44
CA ASP A 312 4.97 -14.90 13.66
C ASP A 312 4.98 -13.36 13.79
N PRO A 313 5.29 -12.80 14.97
CA PRO A 313 5.29 -11.36 15.19
C PRO A 313 6.33 -10.61 14.34
N THR A 314 7.37 -11.29 13.85
CA THR A 314 8.45 -10.65 13.07
C THR A 314 8.03 -10.29 11.65
N ILE A 315 6.95 -10.89 11.16
CA ILE A 315 6.41 -10.64 9.81
C ILE A 315 5.03 -9.97 9.83
N ARG A 316 4.55 -9.52 10.99
CA ARG A 316 3.28 -8.80 11.12
C ARG A 316 3.36 -7.43 10.50
N SER A 317 2.33 -7.08 9.73
CA SER A 317 2.16 -5.75 9.14
C SER A 317 1.96 -4.67 10.21
N LYS A 318 2.56 -3.50 9.99
CA LYS A 318 2.32 -2.30 10.79
C LYS A 318 1.30 -1.35 10.19
N SER A 319 0.81 -1.63 8.99
CA SER A 319 -0.15 -0.78 8.28
C SER A 319 -1.52 -1.43 8.10
N VAL A 320 -1.60 -2.77 8.20
CA VAL A 320 -2.84 -3.53 8.07
C VAL A 320 -2.81 -4.71 9.04
N VAL A 321 -3.68 -4.68 10.04
CA VAL A 321 -3.76 -5.71 11.08
C VAL A 321 -4.94 -6.64 10.79
N THR A 322 -4.69 -7.94 10.69
CA THR A 322 -5.74 -8.97 10.52
C THR A 322 -5.83 -9.80 11.79
N ILE A 323 -7.03 -9.90 12.35
CA ILE A 323 -7.33 -10.58 13.60
C ILE A 323 -8.45 -11.58 13.36
N ASP A 324 -8.22 -12.82 13.75
CA ASP A 324 -9.22 -13.88 13.77
C ASP A 324 -9.96 -13.91 15.10
N LEU A 325 -11.23 -14.24 15.06
CA LEU A 325 -12.09 -14.41 16.21
C LEU A 325 -12.50 -15.87 16.35
N ASP A 326 -12.64 -16.35 17.60
CA ASP A 326 -13.16 -17.68 17.91
C ASP A 326 -14.50 -17.92 17.20
N ALA A 327 -14.76 -19.16 16.79
CA ALA A 327 -15.97 -19.54 16.08
C ALA A 327 -17.27 -19.28 16.86
N LYS A 328 -17.20 -19.10 18.18
CA LYS A 328 -18.34 -18.72 19.03
C LYS A 328 -18.78 -17.27 18.86
N ILE A 329 -17.92 -16.43 18.24
CA ILE A 329 -18.21 -15.02 17.95
C ILE A 329 -18.56 -14.92 16.48
N ASP A 330 -19.77 -14.46 16.19
CA ASP A 330 -20.16 -14.13 14.81
C ASP A 330 -19.53 -12.79 14.42
N ALA A 331 -18.39 -12.86 13.71
CA ALA A 331 -17.70 -11.66 13.24
C ALA A 331 -18.50 -10.86 12.20
N ALA A 332 -19.43 -11.48 11.47
CA ALA A 332 -20.29 -10.76 10.54
C ALA A 332 -21.27 -9.89 11.32
N LEU A 333 -21.91 -10.44 12.36
CA LEU A 333 -22.79 -9.70 13.25
C LEU A 333 -22.02 -8.58 13.99
N LEU A 334 -20.83 -8.86 14.50
CA LEU A 334 -19.95 -7.84 15.10
C LEU A 334 -19.76 -6.65 14.15
N ARG A 335 -19.35 -6.90 12.91
CA ARG A 335 -19.13 -5.84 11.92
C ARG A 335 -20.41 -5.09 11.55
N ASP A 336 -21.55 -5.77 11.49
CA ASP A 336 -22.85 -5.13 11.26
C ASP A 336 -23.19 -4.15 12.39
N VAL A 337 -22.96 -4.54 13.66
CA VAL A 337 -23.15 -3.65 14.82
C VAL A 337 -22.20 -2.47 14.79
N LEU A 338 -20.91 -2.70 14.51
CA LEU A 338 -19.92 -1.64 14.39
C LEU A 338 -20.34 -0.65 13.30
N ARG A 339 -20.73 -1.13 12.13
CA ARG A 339 -21.18 -0.30 10.99
C ARG A 339 -22.43 0.52 11.33
N ALA A 340 -23.39 -0.07 12.06
CA ALA A 340 -24.60 0.63 12.54
C ALA A 340 -24.30 1.75 13.57
N ASN A 341 -23.09 1.76 14.12
CA ASN A 341 -22.58 2.77 15.05
C ASN A 341 -21.48 3.65 14.45
N GLY A 342 -21.32 3.65 13.11
CA GLY A 342 -20.39 4.55 12.41
C GLY A 342 -18.96 4.03 12.27
N ILE A 343 -18.66 2.81 12.72
CA ILE A 343 -17.35 2.17 12.56
C ILE A 343 -17.36 1.28 11.31
N VAL A 344 -16.60 1.63 10.29
CA VAL A 344 -16.72 1.04 8.96
C VAL A 344 -15.41 0.45 8.44
N ASP A 345 -15.53 -0.44 7.44
CA ASP A 345 -14.45 -0.98 6.63
C ASP A 345 -13.42 -1.83 7.40
N VAL A 346 -13.89 -2.48 8.46
CA VAL A 346 -13.11 -3.46 9.23
C VAL A 346 -13.29 -4.91 8.73
N ASP A 347 -13.77 -5.08 7.51
CA ASP A 347 -14.04 -6.39 6.92
C ASP A 347 -12.74 -7.14 6.57
N PRO A 348 -12.65 -8.47 6.80
CA PRO A 348 -11.54 -9.27 6.33
C PRO A 348 -11.50 -9.29 4.79
N TYR A 349 -10.35 -9.63 4.23
CA TYR A 349 -10.27 -9.72 2.77
C TYR A 349 -11.18 -10.85 2.25
N ARG A 350 -12.07 -10.50 1.32
CA ARG A 350 -13.21 -11.36 0.91
C ARG A 350 -12.82 -12.76 0.41
N SER A 351 -11.66 -12.90 -0.25
CA SER A 351 -11.23 -14.22 -0.74
C SER A 351 -10.75 -15.15 0.37
N LEU A 352 -10.33 -14.63 1.51
CA LEU A 352 -9.86 -15.42 2.64
C LEU A 352 -11.00 -16.03 3.47
N LYS A 353 -12.22 -15.48 3.38
CA LYS A 353 -13.44 -15.96 4.07
C LYS A 353 -13.24 -16.24 5.57
N ARG A 354 -12.48 -15.38 6.26
CA ARG A 354 -12.15 -15.57 7.68
C ARG A 354 -13.21 -15.00 8.62
N ASN A 355 -13.37 -15.64 9.78
CA ASN A 355 -14.17 -15.11 10.88
C ASN A 355 -13.33 -14.13 11.69
N GLY A 356 -13.32 -12.85 11.30
CA GLY A 356 -12.43 -11.88 11.92
C GLY A 356 -12.64 -10.45 11.44
N ILE A 357 -11.70 -9.61 11.79
CA ILE A 357 -11.63 -8.20 11.38
C ILE A 357 -10.27 -7.89 10.76
N ARG A 358 -10.22 -6.88 9.91
CA ARG A 358 -9.00 -6.33 9.33
C ARG A 358 -9.04 -4.82 9.42
N VAL A 359 -8.02 -4.24 10.02
CA VAL A 359 -7.97 -2.83 10.39
C VAL A 359 -6.78 -2.16 9.68
N GLY A 360 -7.03 -1.07 8.98
CA GLY A 360 -6.00 -0.19 8.45
C GLY A 360 -5.45 0.70 9.57
N THR A 361 -4.15 0.67 9.79
CA THR A 361 -3.44 1.47 10.78
C THR A 361 -2.50 2.49 10.10
N PHE A 362 -3.01 3.11 9.03
CA PHE A 362 -2.29 4.11 8.26
C PHE A 362 -2.05 5.41 9.06
N PRO A 363 -1.09 6.27 8.66
CA PRO A 363 -0.76 7.47 9.44
C PRO A 363 -1.95 8.43 9.69
N SER A 364 -2.95 8.43 8.81
CA SER A 364 -4.16 9.25 8.96
C SER A 364 -5.15 8.73 10.00
N VAL A 365 -4.96 7.52 10.53
CA VAL A 365 -5.78 6.95 11.61
C VAL A 365 -5.13 7.31 12.94
N GLU A 366 -5.91 7.90 13.85
CA GLU A 366 -5.40 8.29 15.17
C GLU A 366 -5.23 7.05 16.08
N PRO A 367 -4.13 6.91 16.84
CA PRO A 367 -3.99 5.82 17.83
C PRO A 367 -5.13 5.79 18.87
N ASP A 368 -5.66 6.94 19.23
CA ASP A 368 -6.81 7.03 20.14
C ASP A 368 -8.09 6.45 19.51
N ASP A 369 -8.31 6.66 18.21
CA ASP A 369 -9.41 6.02 17.48
C ASP A 369 -9.26 4.49 17.44
N VAL A 370 -8.01 4.00 17.31
CA VAL A 370 -7.74 2.55 17.39
C VAL A 370 -8.04 2.00 18.79
N SER A 371 -7.69 2.73 19.85
CA SER A 371 -8.03 2.37 21.23
C SER A 371 -9.55 2.35 21.46
N ALA A 372 -10.25 3.32 20.90
CA ALA A 372 -11.71 3.39 20.93
C ALA A 372 -12.36 2.23 20.13
N LEU A 373 -11.83 1.89 18.96
CA LEU A 373 -12.25 0.71 18.19
C LEU A 373 -12.15 -0.57 19.03
N ILE A 374 -11.02 -0.76 19.71
CA ILE A 374 -10.80 -1.91 20.61
C ILE A 374 -11.88 -1.97 21.70
N ALA A 375 -12.16 -0.86 22.37
CA ALA A 375 -13.20 -0.79 23.39
C ALA A 375 -14.60 -1.09 22.82
N CYS A 376 -14.89 -0.62 21.62
CA CYS A 376 -16.14 -0.91 20.92
C CYS A 376 -16.28 -2.40 20.59
N VAL A 377 -15.20 -3.04 20.09
CA VAL A 377 -15.20 -4.48 19.79
C VAL A 377 -15.42 -5.30 21.05
N ASP A 378 -14.71 -5.02 22.14
CA ASP A 378 -14.90 -5.68 23.43
C ASP A 378 -16.35 -5.54 23.92
N TRP A 379 -16.90 -4.32 23.88
CA TRP A 379 -18.27 -4.06 24.30
C TRP A 379 -19.30 -4.84 23.46
N VAL A 380 -19.13 -4.87 22.13
CA VAL A 380 -20.06 -5.60 21.26
C VAL A 380 -19.97 -7.10 21.50
N VAL A 381 -18.76 -7.67 21.57
CA VAL A 381 -18.54 -9.10 21.84
C VAL A 381 -19.22 -9.50 23.16
N GLU A 382 -19.12 -8.70 24.21
CA GLU A 382 -19.80 -8.94 25.49
C GLU A 382 -21.33 -9.05 25.35
N LYS A 383 -21.93 -8.32 24.41
CA LYS A 383 -23.39 -8.29 24.20
C LYS A 383 -23.87 -9.40 23.26
N ILE A 384 -23.07 -9.81 22.25
CA ILE A 384 -23.47 -10.83 21.28
C ILE A 384 -23.07 -12.25 21.68
N ALA A 385 -22.07 -12.42 22.54
CA ALA A 385 -21.63 -13.72 23.06
C ALA A 385 -22.55 -14.31 24.14
N ARG A 386 -23.65 -13.64 24.47
CA ARG A 386 -24.67 -14.08 25.40
C ARG A 386 -25.81 -14.77 24.63
#